data_6ebf1fa7305bc6672b4192a3894d7bae
#
_entry.id   6ebf1fa7305bc6672b4192a3894d7bae
#
_cell.length_a   1.000
_cell.length_b   1.000
_cell.length_c   1.000
_cell.angle_alpha   90.00
_cell.angle_beta   90.00
_cell.angle_gamma   90.00
#
_symmetry.space_group_name_H-M   'P 1'
#
loop_
_entity.id
_entity.type
_entity.pdbx_description
1 polymer ?
#
loop_
_entity_poly.entity_id
_entity_poly.type
_entity_poly.pdbx_seq_one_letter_code
_entity_poly.pdbx_strand_id
1 'polypeptide(L)'
;MKYKKIEKENYNLHMVKTDKFKTVYFKLTLKEKLNKKHITYRNMLVNILPTATKKFPSRRLMEIESENLYNVGYSMGTCGSGIYNIMELRGSFLSDIYTEKGMNEKSLKFIFDILLNPNIKNGEFDNKAYEISYNRLLNDINLFKDNPKKYASLRLHGLMDKKLSLNMYGYKEDLESMTSKKLYSYYKKILKTNKIDIFIVGNIDFDEIQSLIEKTFKINNSCEFNDPHYIEFDKFRSRIQTVVEPSKFNQSTLIIGFKINGTSAFERQYVSSVFSFIFGGSPDSKLFKTVREKHSLCYSVYASIASVSNVMTVFAGIDASNFKKAVKLIKEEFKNMCEGNFDEDAIEKAKITYKNSLKELEDNPGAIINMYATKEYVDFDLISERFDKIDTVTKMDIINYAKKIHIDTVYLLEGGNNDEENAS
;
A
#
# COMPACT_ATOMS: atom_id res chain seq x y z
N MET A 1 6.26 10.24 -22.40
CA MET A 1 7.20 9.62 -21.44
C MET A 1 8.02 8.53 -22.14
N LYS A 2 9.32 8.35 -21.76
CA LYS A 2 10.17 7.25 -22.23
C LYS A 2 10.60 6.42 -21.03
N TYR A 3 10.54 5.09 -21.16
CA TYR A 3 10.92 4.15 -20.08
C TYR A 3 12.09 3.29 -20.51
N LYS A 4 13.04 3.04 -19.58
CA LYS A 4 14.17 2.14 -19.77
C LYS A 4 14.33 1.29 -18.49
N LYS A 5 14.34 -0.04 -18.62
CA LYS A 5 14.69 -0.98 -17.55
C LYS A 5 16.08 -1.53 -17.81
N ILE A 6 16.88 -1.65 -16.76
CA ILE A 6 18.19 -2.27 -16.76
C ILE A 6 18.21 -3.29 -15.63
N GLU A 7 18.46 -4.54 -15.98
CA GLU A 7 18.61 -5.62 -15.02
C GLU A 7 20.09 -5.80 -14.69
N LYS A 8 20.41 -5.73 -13.41
CA LYS A 8 21.74 -6.02 -12.86
C LYS A 8 21.65 -7.23 -11.92
N GLU A 9 22.76 -7.85 -11.65
CA GLU A 9 22.84 -9.00 -10.73
C GLU A 9 22.26 -8.66 -9.34
N ASN A 10 22.49 -7.44 -8.85
CA ASN A 10 22.20 -7.04 -7.48
C ASN A 10 20.90 -6.20 -7.34
N TYR A 11 20.39 -5.66 -8.42
CA TYR A 11 19.16 -4.80 -8.44
C TYR A 11 18.65 -4.59 -9.86
N ASN A 12 17.39 -4.20 -9.99
CA ASN A 12 16.84 -3.67 -11.22
C ASN A 12 16.76 -2.15 -11.16
N LEU A 13 17.05 -1.47 -12.28
CA LEU A 13 16.94 -0.03 -12.41
C LEU A 13 15.86 0.32 -13.44
N HIS A 14 14.87 1.08 -13.01
CA HIS A 14 13.73 1.55 -13.80
C HIS A 14 13.79 3.07 -13.92
N MET A 15 13.94 3.59 -15.12
CA MET A 15 14.04 5.00 -15.40
C MET A 15 12.92 5.46 -16.30
N VAL A 16 12.23 6.53 -15.92
CA VAL A 16 11.18 7.18 -16.70
C VAL A 16 11.59 8.62 -16.98
N LYS A 17 11.87 8.92 -18.25
CA LYS A 17 12.17 10.27 -18.69
C LYS A 17 10.90 11.01 -19.04
N THR A 18 10.70 12.16 -18.40
CA THR A 18 9.62 13.11 -18.68
C THR A 18 10.07 14.51 -18.31
N ASP A 19 9.66 15.50 -19.08
CA ASP A 19 9.91 16.94 -18.86
C ASP A 19 8.79 17.63 -18.07
N LYS A 20 7.74 16.89 -17.70
CA LYS A 20 6.62 17.42 -16.91
C LYS A 20 7.04 17.95 -15.54
N PHE A 21 8.13 17.43 -14.95
CA PHE A 21 8.55 17.75 -13.59
C PHE A 21 9.94 18.35 -13.55
N LYS A 22 10.11 19.44 -12.79
CA LYS A 22 11.43 20.01 -12.47
C LYS A 22 12.21 19.16 -11.47
N THR A 23 11.47 18.45 -10.61
CA THR A 23 12.00 17.58 -9.58
C THR A 23 12.15 16.15 -10.12
N VAL A 24 13.27 15.53 -9.80
CA VAL A 24 13.50 14.09 -10.00
C VAL A 24 12.96 13.35 -8.78
N TYR A 25 12.15 12.32 -9.02
CA TYR A 25 11.60 11.47 -7.98
C TYR A 25 12.29 10.10 -7.99
N PHE A 26 12.56 9.61 -6.81
CA PHE A 26 13.30 8.39 -6.55
C PHE A 26 12.52 7.47 -5.62
N LYS A 27 12.55 6.17 -5.89
CA LYS A 27 12.05 5.12 -4.99
C LYS A 27 12.96 3.91 -5.09
N LEU A 28 13.46 3.44 -3.96
CA LEU A 28 14.12 2.14 -3.84
C LEU A 28 13.24 1.22 -2.99
N THR A 29 13.03 0.00 -3.46
CA THR A 29 12.27 -1.02 -2.73
C THR A 29 13.16 -2.17 -2.31
N LEU A 30 12.99 -2.65 -1.07
CA LEU A 30 13.55 -3.91 -0.57
C LEU A 30 12.38 -4.85 -0.27
N LYS A 31 12.27 -5.91 -1.06
CA LYS A 31 11.13 -6.83 -1.03
C LYS A 31 11.55 -8.19 -0.47
N GLU A 32 10.75 -8.72 0.47
CA GLU A 32 10.86 -10.08 0.97
C GLU A 32 9.48 -10.73 1.14
N LYS A 33 9.43 -12.06 1.21
CA LYS A 33 8.20 -12.78 1.58
C LYS A 33 7.74 -12.36 2.97
N LEU A 34 6.42 -12.19 3.10
CA LEU A 34 5.79 -11.75 4.34
C LEU A 34 6.10 -12.74 5.48
N ASN A 35 6.74 -12.25 6.53
CA ASN A 35 7.11 -13.00 7.71
C ASN A 35 6.77 -12.20 8.96
N LYS A 36 5.93 -12.75 9.84
CA LYS A 36 5.50 -12.10 11.08
C LYS A 36 6.68 -11.52 11.88
N LYS A 37 7.74 -12.33 12.07
CA LYS A 37 8.91 -11.94 12.88
C LYS A 37 9.69 -10.76 12.28
N HIS A 38 9.53 -10.48 10.99
CA HIS A 38 10.27 -9.41 10.32
C HIS A 38 9.51 -8.08 10.27
N ILE A 39 8.18 -8.11 10.43
CA ILE A 39 7.34 -6.89 10.29
C ILE A 39 7.81 -5.79 11.25
N THR A 40 7.95 -6.11 12.54
CA THR A 40 8.37 -5.14 13.58
C THR A 40 9.78 -4.63 13.34
N TYR A 41 10.71 -5.50 12.92
CA TYR A 41 12.07 -5.10 12.55
C TYR A 41 12.09 -4.12 11.38
N ARG A 42 11.28 -4.36 10.33
CA ARG A 42 11.19 -3.48 9.17
C ARG A 42 10.62 -2.12 9.54
N ASN A 43 9.57 -2.10 10.36
CA ASN A 43 8.99 -0.86 10.88
C ASN A 43 10.00 -0.08 11.76
N MET A 44 10.81 -0.77 12.54
CA MET A 44 11.87 -0.13 13.30
C MET A 44 12.98 0.44 12.40
N LEU A 45 13.38 -0.28 11.35
CA LEU A 45 14.38 0.20 10.38
C LEU A 45 13.92 1.45 9.65
N VAL A 46 12.68 1.52 9.18
CA VAL A 46 12.17 2.71 8.45
C VAL A 46 12.02 3.93 9.37
N ASN A 47 11.92 3.73 10.68
CA ASN A 47 11.91 4.80 11.66
C ASN A 47 13.32 5.30 12.00
N ILE A 48 14.33 4.42 12.06
CA ILE A 48 15.67 4.78 12.54
C ILE A 48 16.62 5.20 11.42
N LEU A 49 16.63 4.50 10.26
CA LEU A 49 17.56 4.77 9.17
C LEU A 49 17.56 6.23 8.66
N PRO A 50 16.40 6.90 8.45
CA PRO A 50 16.39 8.27 7.96
C PRO A 50 16.78 9.32 9.02
N THR A 51 17.06 8.92 10.26
CA THR A 51 17.40 9.87 11.32
C THR A 51 18.85 10.32 11.31
N ALA A 52 19.76 9.48 10.81
CA ALA A 52 21.20 9.77 10.81
C ALA A 52 21.96 8.82 9.89
N THR A 53 23.04 9.33 9.30
CA THR A 53 24.02 8.55 8.54
C THR A 53 25.41 8.66 9.19
N LYS A 54 26.36 7.85 8.76
CA LYS A 54 27.75 7.96 9.21
C LYS A 54 28.33 9.36 8.97
N LYS A 55 27.96 10.01 7.85
CA LYS A 55 28.41 11.36 7.49
C LYS A 55 27.65 12.45 8.26
N PHE A 56 26.36 12.25 8.48
CA PHE A 56 25.46 13.18 9.16
C PHE A 56 24.84 12.50 10.38
N PRO A 57 25.58 12.43 11.53
CA PRO A 57 25.24 11.57 12.67
C PRO A 57 24.12 12.11 13.58
N SER A 58 23.30 13.02 13.09
CA SER A 58 22.10 13.51 13.79
C SER A 58 21.04 13.99 12.81
N ARG A 59 19.77 13.97 13.24
CA ARG A 59 18.65 14.48 12.44
C ARG A 59 18.85 15.93 11.99
N ARG A 60 19.35 16.78 12.89
CA ARG A 60 19.66 18.19 12.57
C ARG A 60 20.65 18.30 11.40
N LEU A 61 21.71 17.48 11.40
CA LEU A 61 22.70 17.49 10.32
C LEU A 61 22.14 16.93 8.99
N MET A 62 21.24 15.95 9.08
CA MET A 62 20.51 15.46 7.91
C MET A 62 19.65 16.55 7.29
N GLU A 63 18.90 17.32 8.10
CA GLU A 63 18.07 18.43 7.62
C GLU A 63 18.90 19.56 7.01
N ILE A 64 20.01 19.97 7.67
CA ILE A 64 20.93 20.98 7.14
C ILE A 64 21.49 20.55 5.78
N GLU A 65 21.92 19.29 5.64
CA GLU A 65 22.41 18.82 4.34
C GLU A 65 21.30 18.74 3.28
N SER A 66 20.09 18.33 3.67
CA SER A 66 18.92 18.38 2.78
C SER A 66 18.69 19.78 2.24
N GLU A 67 18.75 20.83 3.10
CA GLU A 67 18.61 22.22 2.73
C GLU A 67 19.75 22.66 1.79
N ASN A 68 21.01 22.30 2.08
CA ASN A 68 22.17 22.58 1.23
C ASN A 68 22.05 21.95 -0.17
N LEU A 69 21.26 20.87 -0.29
CA LEU A 69 20.98 20.17 -1.54
C LEU A 69 19.63 20.60 -2.16
N TYR A 70 19.20 21.84 -1.93
CA TYR A 70 17.91 22.39 -2.42
C TYR A 70 16.68 21.64 -1.90
N ASN A 71 16.66 21.32 -0.62
CA ASN A 71 15.59 20.59 0.05
C ASN A 71 15.34 19.19 -0.55
N VAL A 72 16.37 18.37 -0.61
CA VAL A 72 16.24 16.97 -0.99
C VAL A 72 15.24 16.28 -0.05
N GLY A 73 14.09 15.92 -0.58
CA GLY A 73 13.10 15.14 0.16
C GLY A 73 13.59 13.70 0.36
N TYR A 74 13.40 13.16 1.57
CA TYR A 74 13.66 11.75 1.84
C TYR A 74 12.69 11.18 2.89
N SER A 75 12.29 9.95 2.72
CA SER A 75 11.45 9.23 3.69
C SER A 75 11.58 7.74 3.52
N MET A 76 11.25 6.99 4.56
CA MET A 76 11.14 5.53 4.49
C MET A 76 9.77 5.07 4.98
N GLY A 77 9.32 3.92 4.48
CA GLY A 77 8.07 3.31 4.88
C GLY A 77 8.04 1.82 4.58
N THR A 78 7.01 1.14 5.08
CA THR A 78 6.72 -0.26 4.78
C THR A 78 5.30 -0.42 4.26
N CYS A 79 5.08 -1.37 3.37
CA CYS A 79 3.75 -1.79 2.95
C CYS A 79 3.70 -3.30 2.68
N GLY A 80 2.49 -3.87 2.83
CA GLY A 80 2.20 -5.23 2.39
C GLY A 80 1.65 -5.21 0.95
N SER A 81 2.08 -6.16 0.13
CA SER A 81 1.51 -6.38 -1.20
C SER A 81 1.41 -7.87 -1.47
N GLY A 82 0.19 -8.42 -1.45
CA GLY A 82 -0.02 -9.85 -1.54
C GLY A 82 0.78 -10.62 -0.47
N ILE A 83 1.63 -11.52 -0.91
CA ILE A 83 2.49 -12.34 -0.03
C ILE A 83 3.81 -11.65 0.36
N TYR A 84 4.01 -10.36 0.02
CA TYR A 84 5.26 -9.65 0.27
C TYR A 84 5.13 -8.50 1.25
N ASN A 85 6.22 -8.26 2.00
CA ASN A 85 6.49 -7.04 2.74
C ASN A 85 7.55 -6.24 1.98
N ILE A 86 7.23 -5.00 1.65
CA ILE A 86 8.06 -4.08 0.89
C ILE A 86 8.48 -2.94 1.81
N MET A 87 9.78 -2.74 1.98
CA MET A 87 10.35 -1.55 2.60
C MET A 87 10.79 -0.60 1.49
N GLU A 88 10.41 0.66 1.61
CA GLU A 88 10.65 1.69 0.59
C GLU A 88 11.52 2.81 1.15
N LEU A 89 12.53 3.22 0.40
CA LEU A 89 13.24 4.50 0.54
C LEU A 89 12.80 5.39 -0.61
N ARG A 90 12.20 6.52 -0.29
CA ARG A 90 11.71 7.52 -1.26
C ARG A 90 12.56 8.77 -1.18
N GLY A 91 12.78 9.40 -2.32
CA GLY A 91 13.51 10.66 -2.42
C GLY A 91 12.96 11.58 -3.52
N SER A 92 13.27 12.87 -3.40
CA SER A 92 12.97 13.84 -4.44
C SER A 92 14.01 14.96 -4.40
N PHE A 93 14.47 15.39 -5.56
CA PHE A 93 15.49 16.45 -5.67
C PHE A 93 15.36 17.22 -6.99
N LEU A 94 15.88 18.47 -7.03
CA LEU A 94 15.93 19.23 -8.25
C LEU A 94 17.00 18.67 -9.20
N SER A 95 16.66 18.53 -10.49
CA SER A 95 17.61 18.10 -11.52
C SER A 95 18.71 19.16 -11.74
N ASP A 96 19.91 18.70 -12.15
CA ASP A 96 21.04 19.52 -12.57
C ASP A 96 20.67 20.57 -13.63
N ILE A 97 19.59 20.35 -14.39
CA ILE A 97 19.05 21.31 -15.35
C ILE A 97 18.59 22.63 -14.69
N TYR A 98 18.20 22.55 -13.41
CA TYR A 98 17.65 23.67 -12.63
C TYR A 98 18.56 24.12 -11.48
N THR A 99 19.75 23.49 -11.35
CA THR A 99 20.74 23.74 -10.31
C THR A 99 22.14 23.73 -10.92
N GLU A 100 23.20 23.70 -10.10
CA GLU A 100 24.55 23.54 -10.60
C GLU A 100 24.83 22.06 -10.95
N LYS A 101 25.72 21.88 -11.94
CA LYS A 101 26.20 20.56 -12.39
C LYS A 101 26.75 19.73 -11.23
N GLY A 102 26.34 18.48 -11.16
CA GLY A 102 26.75 17.52 -10.13
C GLY A 102 25.79 17.42 -8.94
N MET A 103 24.67 18.17 -8.94
CA MET A 103 23.65 18.06 -7.88
C MET A 103 22.89 16.75 -7.93
N ASN A 104 22.66 16.17 -9.12
CA ASN A 104 22.11 14.82 -9.25
C ASN A 104 22.95 13.79 -8.48
N GLU A 105 24.29 13.82 -8.65
CA GLU A 105 25.20 12.91 -7.94
C GLU A 105 25.16 13.11 -6.43
N LYS A 106 25.23 14.37 -5.97
CA LYS A 106 25.21 14.71 -4.54
C LYS A 106 23.91 14.27 -3.87
N SER A 107 22.78 14.55 -4.52
CA SER A 107 21.44 14.20 -4.03
C SER A 107 21.21 12.69 -3.97
N LEU A 108 21.56 11.96 -5.02
CA LEU A 108 21.48 10.50 -5.05
C LEU A 108 22.38 9.88 -3.98
N LYS A 109 23.61 10.38 -3.81
CA LYS A 109 24.52 9.89 -2.78
C LYS A 109 23.96 10.13 -1.38
N PHE A 110 23.39 11.30 -1.10
CA PHE A 110 22.76 11.61 0.17
C PHE A 110 21.59 10.64 0.45
N ILE A 111 20.73 10.37 -0.54
CA ILE A 111 19.61 9.44 -0.40
C ILE A 111 20.12 8.00 -0.17
N PHE A 112 21.12 7.55 -0.94
CA PHE A 112 21.67 6.20 -0.78
C PHE A 112 22.40 6.01 0.55
N ASP A 113 23.05 7.06 1.07
CA ASP A 113 23.75 7.00 2.35
C ASP A 113 22.80 6.65 3.51
N ILE A 114 21.52 7.00 3.43
CA ILE A 114 20.48 6.62 4.40
C ILE A 114 20.38 5.08 4.54
N LEU A 115 20.44 4.40 3.41
CA LEU A 115 20.35 2.93 3.38
C LEU A 115 21.72 2.25 3.51
N LEU A 116 22.77 2.77 2.87
CA LEU A 116 24.06 2.10 2.76
C LEU A 116 25.04 2.44 3.88
N ASN A 117 24.93 3.65 4.44
CA ASN A 117 25.87 4.18 5.43
C ASN A 117 25.17 4.74 6.69
N PRO A 118 24.31 3.93 7.37
CA PRO A 118 23.66 4.37 8.60
C PRO A 118 24.66 4.67 9.72
N ASN A 119 24.25 5.47 10.70
CA ASN A 119 25.09 5.79 11.88
C ASN A 119 25.19 4.59 12.82
N ILE A 120 26.21 3.77 12.60
CA ILE A 120 26.50 2.55 13.38
C ILE A 120 27.79 2.73 14.15
N LYS A 121 27.77 2.41 15.46
CA LYS A 121 28.94 2.36 16.34
C LYS A 121 28.99 1.00 17.03
N ASN A 122 30.14 0.36 17.02
CA ASN A 122 30.37 -0.95 17.68
C ASN A 122 29.35 -2.05 17.29
N GLY A 123 28.84 -2.02 16.06
CA GLY A 123 27.85 -2.98 15.59
C GLY A 123 26.42 -2.74 16.06
N GLU A 124 26.10 -1.53 16.49
CA GLU A 124 24.79 -1.11 17.01
C GLU A 124 24.41 0.27 16.47
N PHE A 125 23.11 0.54 16.35
CA PHE A 125 22.61 1.89 16.09
C PHE A 125 22.86 2.78 17.33
N ASP A 126 22.96 4.10 17.11
CA ASP A 126 23.06 5.07 18.20
C ASP A 126 21.91 4.90 19.21
N ASN A 127 22.22 4.82 20.51
CA ASN A 127 21.24 4.52 21.55
C ASN A 127 20.10 5.53 21.59
N LYS A 128 20.40 6.82 21.46
CA LYS A 128 19.38 7.87 21.50
C LYS A 128 18.45 7.77 20.30
N ALA A 129 18.99 7.55 19.09
CA ALA A 129 18.20 7.34 17.89
C ALA A 129 17.34 6.05 17.99
N TYR A 130 17.89 5.00 18.60
CA TYR A 130 17.16 3.75 18.83
C TYR A 130 15.99 3.96 19.80
N GLU A 131 16.19 4.59 20.94
CA GLU A 131 15.14 4.86 21.93
C GLU A 131 14.02 5.73 21.36
N ILE A 132 14.35 6.80 20.62
CA ILE A 132 13.36 7.67 19.98
C ILE A 132 12.52 6.86 18.96
N SER A 133 13.16 6.06 18.13
CA SER A 133 12.50 5.25 17.11
C SER A 133 11.66 4.12 17.73
N TYR A 134 12.14 3.53 18.83
CA TYR A 134 11.42 2.54 19.62
C TYR A 134 10.12 3.12 20.21
N ASN A 135 10.20 4.27 20.89
CA ASN A 135 9.04 4.90 21.49
C ASN A 135 8.03 5.35 20.43
N ARG A 136 8.50 5.83 19.28
CA ARG A 136 7.62 6.17 18.15
C ARG A 136 6.89 4.94 17.66
N LEU A 137 7.58 3.83 17.38
CA LEU A 137 6.96 2.61 16.91
C LEU A 137 5.99 2.00 17.94
N LEU A 138 6.34 2.06 19.24
CA LEU A 138 5.46 1.62 20.32
C LEU A 138 4.16 2.44 20.35
N ASN A 139 4.26 3.74 20.19
CA ASN A 139 3.08 4.60 20.08
C ASN A 139 2.23 4.26 18.84
N ASP A 140 2.85 4.05 17.68
CA ASP A 140 2.13 3.68 16.45
C ASP A 140 1.40 2.33 16.61
N ILE A 141 2.02 1.35 17.28
CA ILE A 141 1.41 0.04 17.60
C ILE A 141 0.24 0.20 18.59
N ASN A 142 0.35 1.07 19.58
CA ASN A 142 -0.72 1.30 20.56
C ASN A 142 -1.89 2.06 19.93
N LEU A 143 -1.62 3.17 19.24
CA LEU A 143 -2.62 4.01 18.59
C LEU A 143 -3.37 3.31 17.44
N PHE A 144 -2.83 2.23 16.92
CA PHE A 144 -3.54 1.42 15.93
C PHE A 144 -4.92 0.95 16.42
N LYS A 145 -5.01 0.55 17.69
CA LYS A 145 -6.26 0.08 18.31
C LYS A 145 -7.29 1.20 18.53
N ASP A 146 -6.85 2.46 18.52
CA ASP A 146 -7.73 3.62 18.69
C ASP A 146 -8.34 4.10 17.36
N ASN A 147 -7.96 3.47 16.24
CA ASN A 147 -8.61 3.71 14.96
C ASN A 147 -9.60 2.57 14.65
N PRO A 148 -10.94 2.80 14.76
CA PRO A 148 -11.93 1.75 14.62
C PRO A 148 -11.90 1.05 13.26
N LYS A 149 -11.66 1.81 12.18
CA LYS A 149 -11.58 1.26 10.81
C LYS A 149 -10.39 0.31 10.64
N LYS A 150 -9.21 0.74 11.09
CA LYS A 150 -7.98 -0.07 11.00
C LYS A 150 -8.10 -1.33 11.85
N TYR A 151 -8.58 -1.19 13.09
CA TYR A 151 -8.80 -2.30 14.01
C TYR A 151 -9.80 -3.30 13.45
N ALA A 152 -10.98 -2.84 13.04
CA ALA A 152 -12.02 -3.69 12.47
C ALA A 152 -11.54 -4.41 11.19
N SER A 153 -10.77 -3.73 10.32
CA SER A 153 -10.19 -4.35 9.13
C SER A 153 -9.22 -5.48 9.47
N LEU A 154 -8.31 -5.28 10.43
CA LEU A 154 -7.39 -6.32 10.87
C LEU A 154 -8.13 -7.53 11.48
N ARG A 155 -9.16 -7.27 12.31
CA ARG A 155 -9.98 -8.32 12.92
C ARG A 155 -10.72 -9.11 11.86
N LEU A 156 -11.37 -8.44 10.91
CA LEU A 156 -12.05 -9.07 9.77
C LEU A 156 -11.10 -9.96 8.99
N HIS A 157 -9.94 -9.41 8.58
CA HIS A 157 -8.96 -10.16 7.79
C HIS A 157 -8.45 -11.42 8.53
N GLY A 158 -8.21 -11.33 9.83
CA GLY A 158 -7.83 -12.47 10.66
C GLY A 158 -8.92 -13.54 10.77
N LEU A 159 -10.20 -13.14 10.77
CA LEU A 159 -11.35 -14.04 10.76
C LEU A 159 -11.54 -14.70 9.39
N MET A 160 -11.21 -14.01 8.30
CA MET A 160 -11.34 -14.54 6.94
C MET A 160 -10.28 -15.60 6.63
N ASP A 161 -9.01 -15.29 6.88
CA ASP A 161 -7.92 -16.21 6.56
C ASP A 161 -6.62 -15.85 7.32
N LYS A 162 -5.84 -16.90 7.70
CA LYS A 162 -4.53 -16.71 8.35
C LYS A 162 -3.53 -15.95 7.46
N LYS A 163 -3.62 -16.09 6.13
CA LYS A 163 -2.78 -15.38 5.16
C LYS A 163 -2.98 -13.86 5.22
N LEU A 164 -4.14 -13.40 5.70
CA LEU A 164 -4.52 -11.98 5.84
C LEU A 164 -4.33 -11.44 7.27
N SER A 165 -4.03 -12.29 8.25
CA SER A 165 -4.09 -11.97 9.68
C SER A 165 -2.92 -11.16 10.22
N LEU A 166 -1.92 -10.84 9.40
CA LEU A 166 -0.70 -10.18 9.86
C LEU A 166 -0.91 -8.67 10.06
N ASN A 167 -0.56 -8.19 11.26
CA ASN A 167 -0.57 -6.78 11.56
C ASN A 167 0.68 -6.09 11.01
N MET A 168 0.51 -5.35 9.92
CA MET A 168 1.61 -4.63 9.26
C MET A 168 2.17 -3.45 10.07
N TYR A 169 1.51 -3.03 11.15
CA TYR A 169 2.05 -2.04 12.11
C TYR A 169 3.08 -2.62 13.06
N GLY A 170 3.18 -3.95 13.17
CA GLY A 170 4.10 -4.66 14.06
C GLY A 170 3.44 -5.19 15.31
N TYR A 171 4.25 -5.79 16.16
CA TYR A 171 3.84 -6.47 17.38
C TYR A 171 4.64 -5.96 18.57
N LYS A 172 3.96 -5.64 19.67
CA LYS A 172 4.58 -5.09 20.88
C LYS A 172 5.60 -6.07 21.47
N GLU A 173 5.28 -7.36 21.49
CA GLU A 173 6.12 -8.43 22.02
C GLU A 173 7.43 -8.55 21.21
N ASP A 174 7.36 -8.42 19.89
CA ASP A 174 8.54 -8.43 19.03
C ASP A 174 9.42 -7.18 19.28
N LEU A 175 8.78 -6.02 19.49
CA LEU A 175 9.48 -4.77 19.80
C LEU A 175 10.19 -4.83 21.17
N GLU A 176 9.51 -5.33 22.21
CA GLU A 176 10.07 -5.49 23.57
C GLU A 176 11.26 -6.46 23.60
N SER A 177 11.28 -7.48 22.75
CA SER A 177 12.37 -8.44 22.63
C SER A 177 13.53 -7.95 21.75
N MET A 178 13.37 -6.83 21.05
CA MET A 178 14.33 -6.29 20.10
C MET A 178 15.46 -5.55 20.82
N THR A 179 16.68 -5.69 20.28
CA THR A 179 17.84 -4.89 20.70
C THR A 179 18.46 -4.23 19.48
N SER A 180 19.20 -3.12 19.69
CA SER A 180 19.91 -2.41 18.63
C SER A 180 20.85 -3.34 17.85
N LYS A 181 21.53 -4.27 18.52
CA LYS A 181 22.40 -5.29 17.90
C LYS A 181 21.64 -6.28 17.03
N LYS A 182 20.48 -6.78 17.49
CA LYS A 182 19.61 -7.65 16.69
C LYS A 182 19.07 -6.91 15.46
N LEU A 183 18.66 -5.64 15.63
CA LEU A 183 18.18 -4.78 14.54
C LEU A 183 19.27 -4.58 13.48
N TYR A 184 20.51 -4.29 13.89
CA TYR A 184 21.64 -4.14 12.97
C TYR A 184 21.96 -5.46 12.23
N SER A 185 21.87 -6.59 12.92
CA SER A 185 22.06 -7.89 12.29
C SER A 185 20.99 -8.18 11.23
N TYR A 186 19.74 -7.82 11.52
CA TYR A 186 18.64 -7.92 10.56
C TYR A 186 18.83 -6.97 9.36
N TYR A 187 19.22 -5.72 9.61
CA TYR A 187 19.55 -4.75 8.57
C TYR A 187 20.61 -5.32 7.58
N LYS A 188 21.71 -5.88 8.08
CA LYS A 188 22.74 -6.51 7.23
C LYS A 188 22.18 -7.69 6.41
N LYS A 189 21.26 -8.44 7.00
CA LYS A 189 20.60 -9.57 6.31
C LYS A 189 19.78 -9.08 5.12
N ILE A 190 18.90 -8.08 5.31
CA ILE A 190 17.99 -7.63 4.25
C ILE A 190 18.74 -7.05 3.05
N LEU A 191 19.87 -6.37 3.25
CA LEU A 191 20.70 -5.87 2.16
C LEU A 191 21.26 -6.99 1.28
N LYS A 192 21.41 -8.20 1.81
CA LYS A 192 21.94 -9.36 1.09
C LYS A 192 20.86 -10.23 0.45
N THR A 193 19.64 -10.23 1.01
CA THR A 193 18.63 -11.23 0.70
C THR A 193 17.33 -10.68 0.13
N ASN A 194 17.09 -9.37 0.21
CA ASN A 194 15.86 -8.79 -0.34
C ASN A 194 16.04 -8.44 -1.82
N LYS A 195 15.00 -8.64 -2.64
CA LYS A 195 15.00 -8.13 -4.00
C LYS A 195 14.98 -6.60 -3.98
N ILE A 196 15.86 -6.00 -4.77
CA ILE A 196 16.01 -4.55 -4.85
C ILE A 196 15.60 -4.06 -6.23
N ASP A 197 14.64 -3.13 -6.26
CA ASP A 197 14.26 -2.40 -7.45
C ASP A 197 14.41 -0.90 -7.18
N ILE A 198 15.04 -0.16 -8.11
CA ILE A 198 15.26 1.29 -8.05
C ILE A 198 14.46 1.95 -9.17
N PHE A 199 13.62 2.92 -8.83
CA PHE A 199 12.79 3.67 -9.77
C PHE A 199 13.17 5.14 -9.73
N ILE A 200 13.33 5.75 -10.92
CA ILE A 200 13.61 7.17 -11.08
C ILE A 200 12.71 7.77 -12.15
N VAL A 201 12.07 8.90 -11.84
CA VAL A 201 11.18 9.63 -12.74
C VAL A 201 11.54 11.10 -12.74
N GLY A 202 11.74 11.68 -13.91
CA GLY A 202 12.01 13.12 -14.06
C GLY A 202 12.62 13.49 -15.39
N ASN A 203 13.06 14.74 -15.50
CA ASN A 203 13.84 15.19 -16.64
C ASN A 203 15.30 14.78 -16.44
N ILE A 204 15.63 13.59 -16.92
CA ILE A 204 16.90 12.90 -16.69
C ILE A 204 17.52 12.44 -18.00
N ASP A 205 18.83 12.31 -18.00
CA ASP A 205 19.54 11.53 -19.01
C ASP A 205 19.75 10.10 -18.52
N PHE A 206 19.41 9.10 -19.33
CA PHE A 206 19.44 7.71 -18.92
C PHE A 206 20.85 7.19 -18.65
N ASP A 207 21.82 7.57 -19.45
CA ASP A 207 23.19 7.05 -19.36
C ASP A 207 23.94 7.74 -18.20
N GLU A 208 23.68 9.03 -17.99
CA GLU A 208 24.16 9.76 -16.83
C GLU A 208 23.64 9.12 -15.52
N ILE A 209 22.31 8.99 -15.37
CA ILE A 209 21.70 8.42 -14.15
C ILE A 209 22.15 6.97 -13.93
N GLN A 210 22.24 6.17 -14.98
CA GLN A 210 22.76 4.81 -14.87
C GLN A 210 24.20 4.81 -14.32
N SER A 211 25.09 5.62 -14.90
CA SER A 211 26.49 5.78 -14.44
C SER A 211 26.56 6.23 -12.98
N LEU A 212 25.73 7.22 -12.57
CA LEU A 212 25.70 7.74 -11.21
C LEU A 212 25.26 6.64 -10.22
N ILE A 213 24.22 5.86 -10.55
CA ILE A 213 23.77 4.77 -9.69
C ILE A 213 24.82 3.68 -9.61
N GLU A 214 25.41 3.24 -10.70
CA GLU A 214 26.49 2.24 -10.71
C GLU A 214 27.72 2.68 -9.89
N LYS A 215 28.00 3.96 -9.86
CA LYS A 215 29.08 4.55 -9.06
C LYS A 215 28.74 4.61 -7.57
N THR A 216 27.51 4.98 -7.22
CA THR A 216 27.09 5.36 -5.86
C THR A 216 26.41 4.21 -5.10
N PHE A 217 25.62 3.38 -5.78
CA PHE A 217 24.88 2.27 -5.17
C PHE A 217 25.64 0.95 -5.37
N LYS A 218 26.59 0.69 -4.46
CA LYS A 218 27.36 -0.55 -4.46
C LYS A 218 26.85 -1.48 -3.36
N ILE A 219 26.20 -2.55 -3.77
CA ILE A 219 25.63 -3.56 -2.87
C ILE A 219 26.00 -4.96 -3.38
N ASN A 220 26.25 -5.87 -2.45
CA ASN A 220 26.38 -7.28 -2.77
C ASN A 220 25.10 -7.99 -2.34
N ASN A 221 24.25 -8.25 -3.31
CA ASN A 221 22.94 -8.87 -3.13
C ASN A 221 22.77 -9.96 -4.21
N SER A 222 22.19 -11.08 -3.85
CA SER A 222 21.83 -12.15 -4.80
C SER A 222 20.46 -12.66 -4.41
N CYS A 223 19.41 -12.06 -4.96
CA CYS A 223 18.05 -12.47 -4.65
C CYS A 223 17.20 -12.62 -5.90
N GLU A 224 16.73 -13.82 -6.15
CA GLU A 224 15.72 -14.11 -7.16
C GLU A 224 14.38 -14.42 -6.50
N PHE A 225 13.33 -13.71 -6.92
CA PHE A 225 11.95 -14.03 -6.59
C PHE A 225 11.15 -14.25 -7.87
N ASN A 226 10.67 -15.47 -8.04
CA ASN A 226 9.80 -15.85 -9.15
C ASN A 226 8.42 -16.31 -8.70
N ASP A 227 8.07 -16.07 -7.44
CA ASP A 227 6.78 -16.50 -6.89
C ASP A 227 5.63 -15.57 -7.30
N PRO A 228 4.43 -16.11 -7.51
CA PRO A 228 3.25 -15.29 -7.70
C PRO A 228 3.00 -14.38 -6.50
N HIS A 229 2.56 -13.15 -6.77
CA HIS A 229 2.38 -12.13 -5.73
C HIS A 229 0.99 -12.15 -5.10
N TYR A 230 0.06 -12.87 -5.71
CA TYR A 230 -1.33 -12.92 -5.28
C TYR A 230 -1.50 -13.82 -4.05
N ILE A 231 -2.39 -13.40 -3.14
CA ILE A 231 -2.91 -14.29 -2.13
C ILE A 231 -4.01 -15.13 -2.77
N GLU A 232 -3.83 -16.43 -2.80
CA GLU A 232 -4.86 -17.35 -3.26
C GLU A 232 -5.48 -18.10 -2.08
N PHE A 233 -6.79 -18.35 -2.16
CA PHE A 233 -7.55 -19.01 -1.12
C PHE A 233 -7.89 -20.42 -1.53
N ASP A 234 -7.52 -21.38 -0.69
CA ASP A 234 -7.81 -22.80 -0.89
C ASP A 234 -9.23 -23.17 -0.46
N LYS A 235 -9.86 -22.32 0.39
CA LYS A 235 -11.17 -22.63 1.00
C LYS A 235 -12.07 -21.40 0.99
N PHE A 236 -13.32 -21.66 0.63
CA PHE A 236 -14.43 -20.71 0.71
C PHE A 236 -15.46 -21.21 1.72
N ARG A 237 -16.03 -20.31 2.50
CA ARG A 237 -17.05 -20.68 3.49
C ARG A 237 -18.37 -21.02 2.80
N SER A 238 -19.00 -22.12 3.20
CA SER A 238 -20.35 -22.47 2.77
C SER A 238 -21.43 -21.65 3.49
N ARG A 239 -21.11 -21.14 4.70
CA ARG A 239 -21.98 -20.26 5.48
C ARG A 239 -21.20 -19.02 5.90
N ILE A 240 -21.81 -17.85 5.74
CA ILE A 240 -21.23 -16.56 6.13
C ILE A 240 -21.02 -16.55 7.64
N GLN A 241 -19.80 -16.26 8.07
CA GLN A 241 -19.50 -16.00 9.47
C GLN A 241 -19.99 -14.61 9.86
N THR A 242 -20.65 -14.46 11.01
CA THR A 242 -21.01 -13.15 11.56
C THR A 242 -20.42 -13.04 12.96
N VAL A 243 -19.69 -11.94 13.19
CA VAL A 243 -19.04 -11.64 14.48
C VAL A 243 -19.40 -10.22 14.87
N VAL A 244 -19.83 -10.06 16.12
CA VAL A 244 -20.07 -8.77 16.77
C VAL A 244 -19.10 -8.65 17.93
N GLU A 245 -18.35 -7.58 17.98
CA GLU A 245 -17.36 -7.29 19.02
C GLU A 245 -17.71 -5.91 19.64
N PRO A 246 -17.95 -5.84 20.97
CA PRO A 246 -18.25 -4.57 21.61
C PRO A 246 -17.00 -3.67 21.63
N SER A 247 -17.21 -2.36 21.57
CA SER A 247 -16.13 -1.38 21.62
C SER A 247 -16.51 -0.13 22.38
N LYS A 248 -15.48 0.67 22.73
CA LYS A 248 -15.63 1.98 23.38
C LYS A 248 -15.94 3.14 22.40
N PHE A 249 -16.09 2.84 21.11
CA PHE A 249 -16.33 3.89 20.10
C PHE A 249 -17.80 4.32 20.07
N ASN A 250 -18.05 5.57 19.76
CA ASN A 250 -19.42 6.09 19.68
C ASN A 250 -20.20 5.53 18.48
N GLN A 251 -19.51 5.31 17.36
CA GLN A 251 -20.13 4.81 16.13
C GLN A 251 -19.70 3.37 15.87
N SER A 252 -20.67 2.54 15.51
CA SER A 252 -20.39 1.18 15.08
C SER A 252 -19.75 1.15 13.69
N THR A 253 -18.77 0.26 13.53
CA THR A 253 -18.09 0.02 12.27
C THR A 253 -18.48 -1.36 11.74
N LEU A 254 -19.27 -1.38 10.67
CA LEU A 254 -19.59 -2.59 9.91
C LEU A 254 -18.57 -2.78 8.81
N ILE A 255 -17.96 -3.97 8.75
CA ILE A 255 -17.14 -4.39 7.60
C ILE A 255 -17.59 -5.78 7.14
N ILE A 256 -17.80 -5.93 5.83
CA ILE A 256 -18.10 -7.22 5.20
C ILE A 256 -16.92 -7.59 4.31
N GLY A 257 -16.34 -8.75 4.54
CA GLY A 257 -15.21 -9.29 3.79
C GLY A 257 -15.66 -10.33 2.76
N PHE A 258 -15.07 -10.22 1.57
CA PHE A 258 -15.32 -11.12 0.46
C PHE A 258 -13.99 -11.66 -0.04
N LYS A 259 -13.94 -12.95 -0.36
CA LYS A 259 -12.83 -13.59 -1.07
C LYS A 259 -13.12 -13.64 -2.56
N ILE A 260 -12.11 -13.41 -3.37
CA ILE A 260 -12.22 -13.44 -4.84
C ILE A 260 -11.40 -14.64 -5.34
N ASN A 261 -11.92 -15.37 -6.33
CA ASN A 261 -11.27 -16.57 -6.84
C ASN A 261 -11.18 -16.58 -8.36
N GLY A 262 -10.08 -17.13 -8.89
CA GLY A 262 -9.94 -17.47 -10.31
C GLY A 262 -10.04 -16.28 -11.26
N THR A 263 -9.48 -15.13 -10.91
CA THR A 263 -9.50 -13.92 -11.74
C THR A 263 -8.35 -13.90 -12.73
N SER A 264 -8.64 -13.51 -13.99
CA SER A 264 -7.63 -13.22 -15.01
C SER A 264 -6.95 -11.86 -14.78
N ALA A 265 -5.83 -11.59 -15.47
CA ALA A 265 -5.18 -10.28 -15.44
C ALA A 265 -6.13 -9.17 -15.93
N PHE A 266 -6.91 -9.43 -16.98
CA PHE A 266 -7.93 -8.51 -17.50
C PHE A 266 -8.99 -8.17 -16.43
N GLU A 267 -9.53 -9.18 -15.76
CA GLU A 267 -10.51 -8.97 -14.70
C GLU A 267 -9.94 -8.18 -13.53
N ARG A 268 -8.72 -8.50 -13.09
CA ARG A 268 -8.08 -7.78 -11.98
C ARG A 268 -7.81 -6.32 -12.30
N GLN A 269 -7.46 -6.00 -13.54
CA GLN A 269 -7.03 -4.67 -13.92
C GLN A 269 -8.17 -3.77 -14.40
N TYR A 270 -9.15 -4.32 -15.13
CA TYR A 270 -10.20 -3.55 -15.77
C TYR A 270 -11.57 -3.82 -15.20
N VAL A 271 -12.00 -5.09 -15.22
CA VAL A 271 -13.36 -5.44 -14.79
C VAL A 271 -13.59 -5.10 -13.32
N SER A 272 -12.59 -5.36 -12.46
CA SER A 272 -12.66 -5.03 -11.03
C SER A 272 -12.84 -3.53 -10.78
N SER A 273 -12.24 -2.68 -11.62
CA SER A 273 -12.36 -1.22 -11.50
C SER A 273 -13.76 -0.75 -11.88
N VAL A 274 -14.32 -1.27 -12.97
CA VAL A 274 -15.70 -0.96 -13.39
C VAL A 274 -16.70 -1.50 -12.39
N PHE A 275 -16.54 -2.76 -11.96
CA PHE A 275 -17.37 -3.36 -10.89
C PHE A 275 -17.34 -2.51 -9.61
N SER A 276 -16.14 -2.14 -9.14
CA SER A 276 -15.97 -1.34 -7.92
C SER A 276 -16.70 0.00 -8.01
N PHE A 277 -16.58 0.70 -9.15
CA PHE A 277 -17.25 1.98 -9.38
C PHE A 277 -18.78 1.85 -9.26
N ILE A 278 -19.36 0.83 -9.92
CA ILE A 278 -20.82 0.60 -9.92
C ILE A 278 -21.32 0.13 -8.55
N PHE A 279 -20.58 -0.76 -7.89
CA PHE A 279 -21.03 -1.38 -6.65
C PHE A 279 -20.92 -0.45 -5.43
N GLY A 280 -19.74 0.13 -5.18
CA GLY A 280 -19.54 0.91 -3.95
C GLY A 280 -18.36 1.88 -3.97
N GLY A 281 -17.72 2.10 -5.12
CA GLY A 281 -16.53 2.93 -5.26
C GLY A 281 -16.79 4.38 -5.69
N SER A 282 -18.06 4.79 -5.86
CA SER A 282 -18.43 6.14 -6.29
C SER A 282 -19.66 6.67 -5.54
N PRO A 283 -19.89 7.99 -5.55
CA PRO A 283 -21.15 8.56 -5.05
C PRO A 283 -22.39 8.11 -5.82
N ASP A 284 -22.23 7.69 -7.08
CA ASP A 284 -23.31 7.13 -7.91
C ASP A 284 -23.50 5.62 -7.74
N SER A 285 -22.71 4.98 -6.86
CA SER A 285 -22.74 3.54 -6.68
C SER A 285 -24.03 3.03 -6.04
N LYS A 286 -24.31 1.76 -6.28
CA LYS A 286 -25.50 1.07 -5.74
C LYS A 286 -25.54 1.11 -4.21
N LEU A 287 -24.40 0.87 -3.54
CA LEU A 287 -24.33 0.94 -2.08
C LEU A 287 -24.63 2.34 -1.57
N PHE A 288 -24.06 3.36 -2.19
CA PHE A 288 -24.29 4.74 -1.76
C PHE A 288 -25.74 5.14 -1.91
N LYS A 289 -26.35 4.92 -3.08
CA LYS A 289 -27.76 5.21 -3.38
C LYS A 289 -28.72 4.44 -2.47
N THR A 290 -28.46 3.15 -2.23
CA THR A 290 -29.40 2.31 -1.47
C THR A 290 -29.21 2.50 0.04
N VAL A 291 -27.99 2.33 0.57
CA VAL A 291 -27.76 2.25 2.01
C VAL A 291 -27.73 3.65 2.63
N ARG A 292 -27.11 4.62 1.96
CA ARG A 292 -26.96 5.98 2.47
C ARG A 292 -28.15 6.89 2.09
N GLU A 293 -28.44 7.04 0.79
CA GLU A 293 -29.45 8.02 0.36
C GLU A 293 -30.88 7.53 0.61
N LYS A 294 -31.23 6.34 0.08
CA LYS A 294 -32.60 5.83 0.17
C LYS A 294 -33.01 5.42 1.58
N HIS A 295 -32.10 4.81 2.33
CA HIS A 295 -32.42 4.26 3.64
C HIS A 295 -31.78 5.01 4.83
N SER A 296 -30.88 5.96 4.59
CA SER A 296 -30.22 6.79 5.60
C SER A 296 -29.59 6.00 6.76
N LEU A 297 -29.01 4.80 6.47
CA LEU A 297 -28.49 3.91 7.52
C LEU A 297 -27.07 4.26 7.95
N CYS A 298 -26.35 5.08 7.15
CA CYS A 298 -24.93 5.38 7.39
C CYS A 298 -24.57 6.75 6.82
N TYR A 299 -23.57 7.39 7.42
CA TYR A 299 -22.95 8.58 6.83
C TYR A 299 -22.02 8.24 5.67
N SER A 300 -21.31 7.12 5.77
CA SER A 300 -20.40 6.66 4.73
C SER A 300 -20.54 5.16 4.50
N VAL A 301 -20.60 4.77 3.23
CA VAL A 301 -20.54 3.38 2.78
C VAL A 301 -19.69 3.32 1.51
N TYR A 302 -18.77 2.35 1.43
CA TYR A 302 -17.97 2.14 0.22
C TYR A 302 -17.47 0.70 0.14
N ALA A 303 -17.15 0.27 -1.07
CA ALA A 303 -16.45 -0.98 -1.36
C ALA A 303 -15.02 -0.71 -1.82
N SER A 304 -14.09 -1.56 -1.42
CA SER A 304 -12.68 -1.51 -1.85
C SER A 304 -12.22 -2.91 -2.25
N ILE A 305 -11.50 -3.01 -3.37
CA ILE A 305 -10.94 -4.25 -3.88
C ILE A 305 -9.42 -4.18 -3.79
N ALA A 306 -8.83 -5.13 -3.06
CA ALA A 306 -7.39 -5.36 -3.01
C ALA A 306 -7.03 -6.52 -3.97
N SER A 307 -6.85 -6.20 -5.26
CA SER A 307 -6.67 -7.18 -6.33
C SER A 307 -5.50 -8.15 -6.09
N VAL A 308 -4.40 -7.67 -5.49
CA VAL A 308 -3.24 -8.51 -5.19
C VAL A 308 -3.51 -9.48 -4.03
N SER A 309 -4.39 -9.10 -3.11
CA SER A 309 -4.81 -9.94 -1.98
C SER A 309 -6.07 -10.76 -2.28
N ASN A 310 -6.68 -10.59 -3.45
CA ASN A 310 -7.93 -11.22 -3.85
C ASN A 310 -9.06 -11.06 -2.80
N VAL A 311 -9.16 -9.84 -2.24
CA VAL A 311 -10.15 -9.49 -1.21
C VAL A 311 -10.92 -8.26 -1.64
N MET A 312 -12.25 -8.29 -1.45
CA MET A 312 -13.08 -7.10 -1.44
C MET A 312 -13.60 -6.87 -0.03
N THR A 313 -13.66 -5.62 0.40
CA THR A 313 -14.26 -5.21 1.66
C THR A 313 -15.32 -4.16 1.42
N VAL A 314 -16.47 -4.29 2.08
CA VAL A 314 -17.48 -3.23 2.18
C VAL A 314 -17.43 -2.68 3.58
N PHE A 315 -17.27 -1.38 3.69
CA PHE A 315 -17.25 -0.62 4.94
C PHE A 315 -18.50 0.24 5.07
N ALA A 316 -19.10 0.30 6.27
CA ALA A 316 -20.14 1.26 6.61
C ALA A 316 -20.04 1.70 8.08
N GLY A 317 -20.12 3.02 8.32
CA GLY A 317 -20.29 3.57 9.67
C GLY A 317 -21.78 3.67 9.97
N ILE A 318 -22.28 2.86 10.90
CA ILE A 318 -23.73 2.72 11.18
C ILE A 318 -24.02 2.84 12.66
N ASP A 319 -25.29 3.03 13.01
CA ASP A 319 -25.78 2.75 14.35
C ASP A 319 -25.99 1.25 14.53
N ALA A 320 -25.71 0.73 15.73
CA ALA A 320 -25.81 -0.70 16.02
C ALA A 320 -27.21 -1.28 15.70
N SER A 321 -28.27 -0.54 15.97
CA SER A 321 -29.67 -0.89 15.66
C SER A 321 -29.92 -1.16 14.17
N ASN A 322 -29.13 -0.53 13.29
CA ASN A 322 -29.25 -0.63 11.83
C ASN A 322 -28.50 -1.84 11.26
N PHE A 323 -27.76 -2.59 12.07
CA PHE A 323 -26.85 -3.66 11.63
C PHE A 323 -27.51 -4.66 10.68
N LYS A 324 -28.63 -5.28 11.13
CA LYS A 324 -29.32 -6.33 10.34
C LYS A 324 -29.84 -5.79 9.00
N LYS A 325 -30.38 -4.56 9.00
CA LYS A 325 -30.93 -3.91 7.81
C LYS A 325 -29.83 -3.54 6.84
N ALA A 326 -28.71 -2.96 7.32
CA ALA A 326 -27.56 -2.61 6.48
C ALA A 326 -26.94 -3.85 5.81
N VAL A 327 -26.69 -4.92 6.57
CA VAL A 327 -26.18 -6.18 6.04
C VAL A 327 -27.10 -6.78 4.98
N LYS A 328 -28.42 -6.75 5.21
CA LYS A 328 -29.41 -7.23 4.23
C LYS A 328 -29.31 -6.47 2.92
N LEU A 329 -29.36 -5.14 2.98
CA LEU A 329 -29.30 -4.27 1.79
C LEU A 329 -27.99 -4.42 1.03
N ILE A 330 -26.85 -4.49 1.72
CA ILE A 330 -25.54 -4.71 1.07
C ILE A 330 -25.51 -6.04 0.32
N LYS A 331 -26.07 -7.11 0.91
CA LYS A 331 -26.17 -8.43 0.26
C LYS A 331 -27.12 -8.42 -0.94
N GLU A 332 -28.22 -7.70 -0.85
CA GLU A 332 -29.20 -7.53 -1.96
C GLU A 332 -28.54 -6.80 -3.13
N GLU A 333 -27.81 -5.70 -2.88
CA GLU A 333 -27.12 -4.98 -3.95
C GLU A 333 -25.97 -5.80 -4.55
N PHE A 334 -25.27 -6.59 -3.76
CA PHE A 334 -24.28 -7.53 -4.29
C PHE A 334 -24.93 -8.61 -5.18
N LYS A 335 -26.07 -9.14 -4.77
CA LYS A 335 -26.87 -10.08 -5.60
C LYS A 335 -27.30 -9.42 -6.91
N ASN A 336 -27.75 -8.16 -6.86
CA ASN A 336 -28.08 -7.37 -8.03
C ASN A 336 -26.92 -7.27 -9.03
N MET A 337 -25.67 -7.11 -8.53
CA MET A 337 -24.47 -7.13 -9.38
C MET A 337 -24.27 -8.50 -10.05
N CYS A 338 -24.49 -9.61 -9.33
CA CYS A 338 -24.35 -10.96 -9.87
C CYS A 338 -25.43 -11.30 -10.92
N GLU A 339 -26.61 -10.69 -10.82
CA GLU A 339 -27.76 -10.89 -11.73
C GLU A 339 -27.76 -9.89 -12.90
N GLY A 340 -26.87 -8.90 -12.89
CA GLY A 340 -26.80 -7.87 -13.95
C GLY A 340 -27.84 -6.76 -13.82
N ASN A 341 -28.43 -6.59 -12.62
CA ASN A 341 -29.42 -5.56 -12.31
C ASN A 341 -28.74 -4.20 -12.08
N PHE A 342 -28.05 -3.67 -13.09
CA PHE A 342 -27.44 -2.34 -13.14
C PHE A 342 -27.46 -1.79 -14.56
N ASP A 343 -27.44 -0.47 -14.68
CA ASP A 343 -27.62 0.22 -15.94
C ASP A 343 -26.33 0.21 -16.78
N GLU A 344 -26.45 0.17 -18.10
CA GLU A 344 -25.31 0.27 -19.02
C GLU A 344 -24.64 1.65 -18.95
N ASP A 345 -25.41 2.71 -18.70
CA ASP A 345 -24.89 4.06 -18.45
C ASP A 345 -23.88 4.10 -17.28
N ALA A 346 -24.09 3.27 -16.25
CA ALA A 346 -23.14 3.15 -15.14
C ALA A 346 -21.79 2.54 -15.57
N ILE A 347 -21.80 1.66 -16.58
CA ILE A 347 -20.58 1.08 -17.17
C ILE A 347 -19.80 2.16 -17.90
N GLU A 348 -20.47 2.94 -18.74
CA GLU A 348 -19.83 4.01 -19.51
C GLU A 348 -19.27 5.11 -18.60
N LYS A 349 -19.99 5.52 -17.56
CA LYS A 349 -19.49 6.43 -16.54
C LYS A 349 -18.24 5.89 -15.82
N ALA A 350 -18.23 4.60 -15.51
CA ALA A 350 -17.07 3.95 -14.88
C ALA A 350 -15.85 3.97 -15.82
N LYS A 351 -16.02 3.66 -17.11
CA LYS A 351 -14.94 3.71 -18.11
C LYS A 351 -14.37 5.12 -18.27
N ILE A 352 -15.24 6.13 -18.35
CA ILE A 352 -14.83 7.55 -18.43
C ILE A 352 -14.02 7.94 -17.18
N THR A 353 -14.51 7.58 -15.99
CA THR A 353 -13.83 7.87 -14.73
C THR A 353 -12.46 7.18 -14.67
N TYR A 354 -12.38 5.92 -15.09
CA TYR A 354 -11.11 5.19 -15.17
C TYR A 354 -10.11 5.89 -16.10
N LYS A 355 -10.55 6.31 -17.30
CA LYS A 355 -9.69 7.06 -18.25
C LYS A 355 -9.21 8.39 -17.68
N ASN A 356 -10.07 9.11 -16.96
CA ASN A 356 -9.68 10.36 -16.30
C ASN A 356 -8.63 10.11 -15.21
N SER A 357 -8.79 9.06 -14.41
CA SER A 357 -7.78 8.70 -13.40
C SER A 357 -6.42 8.32 -14.02
N LEU A 358 -6.39 7.73 -15.22
CA LEU A 358 -5.16 7.47 -15.95
C LEU A 358 -4.46 8.76 -16.41
N LYS A 359 -5.22 9.79 -16.83
CA LYS A 359 -4.65 11.10 -17.19
C LYS A 359 -4.05 11.80 -15.97
N GLU A 360 -4.78 11.81 -14.85
CA GLU A 360 -4.29 12.37 -13.58
C GLU A 360 -3.04 11.65 -13.06
N LEU A 361 -2.92 10.33 -13.29
CA LEU A 361 -1.74 9.57 -12.92
C LEU A 361 -0.46 10.10 -13.60
N GLU A 362 -0.55 10.53 -14.86
CA GLU A 362 0.59 11.09 -15.60
C GLU A 362 1.10 12.43 -15.04
N ASP A 363 0.32 13.12 -14.24
CA ASP A 363 0.69 14.39 -13.60
C ASP A 363 1.22 14.19 -12.16
N ASN A 364 1.29 12.92 -11.70
CA ASN A 364 1.81 12.57 -10.38
C ASN A 364 3.02 11.63 -10.50
N PRO A 365 4.24 12.12 -10.25
CA PRO A 365 5.45 11.31 -10.39
C PRO A 365 5.51 10.10 -9.45
N GLY A 366 4.93 10.21 -8.25
CA GLY A 366 4.79 9.09 -7.33
C GLY A 366 3.84 8.01 -7.86
N ALA A 367 2.74 8.39 -8.53
CA ALA A 367 1.83 7.47 -9.19
C ALA A 367 2.48 6.77 -10.40
N ILE A 368 3.28 7.51 -11.19
CA ILE A 368 4.07 6.93 -12.28
C ILE A 368 5.03 5.86 -11.72
N ILE A 369 5.80 6.18 -10.67
CA ILE A 369 6.69 5.20 -10.02
C ILE A 369 5.90 3.98 -9.53
N ASN A 370 4.76 4.19 -8.85
CA ASN A 370 3.95 3.10 -8.34
C ASN A 370 3.42 2.19 -9.45
N MET A 371 3.06 2.73 -10.61
CA MET A 371 2.62 1.95 -11.77
C MET A 371 3.74 1.00 -12.24
N TYR A 372 4.97 1.51 -12.45
CA TYR A 372 6.09 0.66 -12.84
C TYR A 372 6.52 -0.31 -11.73
N ALA A 373 6.46 0.11 -10.46
CA ALA A 373 6.73 -0.77 -9.34
C ALA A 373 5.68 -1.90 -9.24
N THR A 374 4.41 -1.60 -9.48
CA THR A 374 3.34 -2.60 -9.48
C THR A 374 3.54 -3.60 -10.63
N LYS A 375 3.98 -3.13 -11.80
CA LYS A 375 4.27 -4.01 -12.95
C LYS A 375 5.36 -5.07 -12.63
N GLU A 376 6.28 -4.79 -11.72
CA GLU A 376 7.28 -5.78 -11.28
C GLU A 376 6.70 -6.87 -10.36
N TYR A 377 5.46 -6.72 -9.89
CA TYR A 377 4.80 -7.68 -8.99
C TYR A 377 3.61 -8.36 -9.62
N VAL A 378 2.93 -7.67 -10.54
CA VAL A 378 1.71 -8.14 -11.19
C VAL A 378 1.78 -7.80 -12.68
N ASP A 379 1.17 -8.64 -13.48
CA ASP A 379 1.07 -8.42 -14.92
C ASP A 379 0.05 -7.30 -15.19
N PHE A 380 0.53 -6.05 -15.13
CA PHE A 380 -0.26 -4.85 -15.43
C PHE A 380 0.19 -4.19 -16.74
N ASP A 381 -0.79 -3.78 -17.52
CA ASP A 381 -0.57 -3.04 -18.76
C ASP A 381 -0.03 -1.63 -18.49
N LEU A 382 0.66 -1.06 -19.45
CA LEU A 382 1.07 0.35 -19.42
C LEU A 382 -0.14 1.28 -19.70
N ILE A 383 0.00 2.57 -19.36
CA ILE A 383 -1.11 3.55 -19.48
C ILE A 383 -1.72 3.55 -20.89
N SER A 384 -0.89 3.56 -21.95
CA SER A 384 -1.35 3.58 -23.33
C SER A 384 -2.29 2.40 -23.69
N GLU A 385 -1.93 1.20 -23.21
CA GLU A 385 -2.74 0.00 -23.45
C GLU A 385 -4.05 0.02 -22.65
N ARG A 386 -4.01 0.66 -21.46
CA ARG A 386 -5.18 0.73 -20.57
C ARG A 386 -6.32 1.55 -21.12
N PHE A 387 -6.01 2.60 -21.90
CA PHE A 387 -7.05 3.43 -22.52
C PHE A 387 -7.94 2.66 -23.47
N ASP A 388 -7.36 1.75 -24.25
CA ASP A 388 -8.10 0.97 -25.23
C ASP A 388 -8.79 -0.25 -24.58
N LYS A 389 -8.07 -0.95 -23.70
CA LYS A 389 -8.57 -2.16 -23.07
C LYS A 389 -9.76 -1.93 -22.12
N ILE A 390 -9.86 -0.76 -21.47
CA ILE A 390 -11.02 -0.47 -20.61
C ILE A 390 -12.33 -0.43 -21.40
N ASP A 391 -12.29 0.03 -22.64
CA ASP A 391 -13.47 0.11 -23.50
C ASP A 391 -14.04 -1.26 -23.88
N THR A 392 -13.21 -2.30 -23.84
CA THR A 392 -13.64 -3.67 -24.17
C THR A 392 -14.39 -4.35 -23.02
N VAL A 393 -14.45 -3.76 -21.82
CA VAL A 393 -15.23 -4.32 -20.70
C VAL A 393 -16.71 -4.30 -21.01
N THR A 394 -17.33 -5.48 -20.93
CA THR A 394 -18.77 -5.68 -21.19
C THR A 394 -19.56 -5.89 -19.89
N LYS A 395 -20.88 -5.75 -19.98
CA LYS A 395 -21.80 -6.10 -18.88
C LYS A 395 -21.63 -7.55 -18.44
N MET A 396 -21.41 -8.46 -19.38
CA MET A 396 -21.23 -9.89 -19.10
C MET A 396 -19.93 -10.14 -18.32
N ASP A 397 -18.84 -9.42 -18.62
CA ASP A 397 -17.59 -9.53 -17.87
C ASP A 397 -17.79 -9.15 -16.40
N ILE A 398 -18.56 -8.07 -16.15
CA ILE A 398 -18.88 -7.60 -14.80
C ILE A 398 -19.70 -8.63 -14.03
N ILE A 399 -20.71 -9.24 -14.67
CA ILE A 399 -21.53 -10.31 -14.08
C ILE A 399 -20.66 -11.53 -13.76
N ASN A 400 -19.82 -11.95 -14.69
CA ASN A 400 -18.94 -13.11 -14.51
C ASN A 400 -17.92 -12.86 -13.39
N TYR A 401 -17.37 -11.66 -13.33
CA TYR A 401 -16.48 -11.25 -12.24
C TYR A 401 -17.21 -11.23 -10.89
N ALA A 402 -18.43 -10.68 -10.82
CA ALA A 402 -19.24 -10.66 -9.60
C ALA A 402 -19.47 -12.07 -9.04
N LYS A 403 -19.72 -13.08 -9.92
CA LYS A 403 -19.91 -14.49 -9.54
C LYS A 403 -18.66 -15.16 -8.96
N LYS A 404 -17.46 -14.59 -9.17
CA LYS A 404 -16.19 -15.05 -8.59
C LYS A 404 -15.94 -14.49 -7.19
N ILE A 405 -16.77 -13.56 -6.73
CA ILE A 405 -16.67 -12.91 -5.43
C ILE A 405 -17.60 -13.61 -4.44
N HIS A 406 -17.06 -14.05 -3.30
CA HIS A 406 -17.78 -14.82 -2.30
C HIS A 406 -17.79 -14.09 -0.97
N ILE A 407 -18.97 -13.86 -0.38
CA ILE A 407 -19.11 -13.29 0.96
C ILE A 407 -18.54 -14.30 1.96
N ASP A 408 -17.53 -13.89 2.72
CA ASP A 408 -16.88 -14.75 3.71
C ASP A 408 -17.32 -14.41 5.13
N THR A 409 -17.12 -13.16 5.57
CA THR A 409 -17.31 -12.74 6.96
C THR A 409 -17.99 -11.39 7.05
N VAL A 410 -18.97 -11.28 7.95
CA VAL A 410 -19.58 -10.01 8.39
C VAL A 410 -19.06 -9.72 9.79
N TYR A 411 -18.46 -8.57 9.98
CA TYR A 411 -17.90 -8.14 11.26
C TYR A 411 -18.47 -6.78 11.65
N LEU A 412 -19.00 -6.69 12.86
CA LEU A 412 -19.42 -5.45 13.48
C LEU A 412 -18.54 -5.14 14.70
N LEU A 413 -17.83 -4.05 14.65
CA LEU A 413 -17.27 -3.41 15.84
C LEU A 413 -18.35 -2.51 16.41
N GLU A 414 -19.05 -2.99 17.43
CA GLU A 414 -20.23 -2.33 18.00
C GLU A 414 -19.83 -1.17 18.89
N GLY A 415 -20.35 0.01 18.61
CA GLY A 415 -20.16 1.23 19.38
C GLY A 415 -21.47 1.66 20.09
N GLY A 416 -21.40 2.68 20.94
CA GLY A 416 -22.58 3.29 21.58
C GLY A 416 -22.88 2.81 23.01
N ASN A 417 -22.01 2.00 23.63
CA ASN A 417 -22.23 1.49 25.02
C ASN A 417 -21.70 2.43 26.13
N ASN A 418 -21.51 3.72 25.86
CA ASN A 418 -20.97 4.64 26.87
C ASN A 418 -22.00 5.24 27.84
N ASP A 419 -23.28 4.83 27.77
CA ASP A 419 -24.34 5.43 28.62
C ASP A 419 -24.48 4.77 29.99
N GLU A 420 -23.78 3.64 30.29
CA GLU A 420 -23.96 2.95 31.58
C GLU A 420 -22.89 3.29 32.65
N GLU A 421 -21.74 3.90 32.31
CA GLU A 421 -20.71 4.23 33.32
C GLU A 421 -20.86 5.64 33.94
N ASN A 422 -21.75 6.50 33.44
CA ASN A 422 -21.98 7.84 34.03
C ASN A 422 -23.25 7.93 34.92
N ALA A 423 -23.86 6.80 35.26
CA ALA A 423 -25.07 6.74 36.09
C ALA A 423 -24.84 6.02 37.44
N SER A 424 -23.57 5.99 37.93
CA SER A 424 -23.28 5.46 39.28
C SER A 424 -22.47 6.44 40.11
#